data_51e8a2ae948174cf5526392802c768e5
#
_entry.id   51e8a2ae948174cf5526392802c768e5
#
_cell.length_a   1.000
_cell.length_b   1.000
_cell.length_c   1.000
_cell.angle_alpha   90.00
_cell.angle_beta   90.00
_cell.angle_gamma   90.00
#
_symmetry.space_group_name_H-M   'P 1'
#
loop_
_entity.id
_entity.type
_entity.pdbx_description
1 polymer ?
#
loop_
_entity_poly.entity_id
_entity_poly.type
_entity_poly.pdbx_seq_one_letter_code
_entity_poly.pdbx_strand_id
1 'polypeptide(L)'
;MFFDTIAAINKVVNDFVWGVPAMVCIIGVGLLLSVRTGFLQIRKFPFALKTTIGRMFHKKEAADGAMTPFQAVCTALAGTVGTGNIAGVAGAIAIGGPGAVFWMWCSALLGMCTKYAEVTLAVHYRERSATGEWIGGPMYYIKNGLGKRWQWLAILYALFGTLTVFGTGNATQVNTITTAINTAFMQFHLVSDAFVPTLNLIIGIFCAMLVAMVLLGGIKRIGSVSEKLVPFMALFYVVLGIGVVLLNVQRLPGVLQSIFEGAFNPAAFTGGIIGSLFVSMQKGVSRGIFSNEAGLGTGSIAHACADTQKPVTQGMFGIFEVFADTIIICTLTALVILCSGTPVTYGVAAGAELTISGFMTTYGSWSSIFTAVALCCFAFSTIIGWGLYGSRFVQFLFRSNKVVRPFLVIYSFVSILGATLDLGLLWDIADTFNGLMSIPNLIALLLLSGMVVKLTKEHFPGKGAVRKTGE
;
A
#
# COMPACT_ATOMS: atom_id res chain seq x y z
N MET A 1 -25.41 13.73 -18.25
CA MET A 1 -24.79 13.47 -19.58
C MET A 1 -23.27 13.61 -19.61
N PHE A 2 -22.65 14.77 -19.32
CA PHE A 2 -21.17 14.89 -19.32
C PHE A 2 -20.49 14.02 -18.26
N PHE A 3 -20.91 14.10 -17.01
CA PHE A 3 -20.36 13.27 -15.92
C PHE A 3 -20.66 11.79 -16.12
N ASP A 4 -21.81 11.42 -16.63
CA ASP A 4 -22.18 10.02 -16.90
C ASP A 4 -21.29 9.42 -17.99
N THR A 5 -20.94 10.22 -19.02
CA THR A 5 -20.00 9.81 -20.07
C THR A 5 -18.60 9.59 -19.49
N ILE A 6 -18.11 10.50 -18.62
CA ILE A 6 -16.81 10.34 -17.93
C ILE A 6 -16.84 9.07 -17.06
N ALA A 7 -17.89 8.86 -16.29
CA ALA A 7 -18.05 7.67 -15.45
C ALA A 7 -18.03 6.39 -16.28
N ALA A 8 -18.73 6.37 -17.42
CA ALA A 8 -18.77 5.21 -18.32
C ALA A 8 -17.39 4.91 -18.92
N ILE A 9 -16.67 5.93 -19.40
CA ILE A 9 -15.31 5.77 -19.93
C ILE A 9 -14.37 5.30 -18.81
N ASN A 10 -14.43 5.94 -17.64
CA ASN A 10 -13.61 5.56 -16.49
C ASN A 10 -13.84 4.11 -16.08
N LYS A 11 -15.10 3.67 -16.06
CA LYS A 11 -15.43 2.29 -15.73
C LYS A 11 -14.78 1.30 -16.69
N VAL A 12 -14.82 1.54 -18.00
CA VAL A 12 -14.16 0.67 -18.99
C VAL A 12 -12.65 0.59 -18.76
N VAL A 13 -12.00 1.72 -18.50
CA VAL A 13 -10.56 1.79 -18.23
C VAL A 13 -10.24 1.12 -16.90
N ASN A 14 -11.02 1.35 -15.86
CA ASN A 14 -10.84 0.73 -14.53
C ASN A 14 -11.00 -0.80 -14.60
N ASP A 15 -12.05 -1.28 -15.28
CA ASP A 15 -12.30 -2.70 -15.48
C ASP A 15 -11.16 -3.38 -16.28
N PHE A 16 -10.48 -2.67 -17.17
CA PHE A 16 -9.28 -3.16 -17.86
C PHE A 16 -8.05 -3.18 -16.95
N VAL A 17 -7.80 -2.10 -16.23
CA VAL A 17 -6.57 -1.90 -15.42
C VAL A 17 -6.58 -2.77 -14.16
N TRP A 18 -7.74 -3.00 -13.55
CA TRP A 18 -7.91 -3.92 -12.41
C TRP A 18 -8.50 -5.27 -12.83
N GLY A 19 -8.65 -5.47 -14.13
CA GLY A 19 -9.14 -6.69 -14.73
C GLY A 19 -8.07 -7.75 -14.95
N VAL A 20 -8.49 -8.86 -15.59
CA VAL A 20 -7.64 -10.01 -15.88
C VAL A 20 -6.34 -9.65 -16.63
N PRO A 21 -6.33 -8.76 -17.66
CA PRO A 21 -5.12 -8.46 -18.39
C PRO A 21 -4.01 -7.85 -17.50
N ALA A 22 -4.35 -6.85 -16.70
CA ALA A 22 -3.37 -6.22 -15.81
C ALA A 22 -2.90 -7.18 -14.72
N MET A 23 -3.82 -7.95 -14.14
CA MET A 23 -3.51 -9.00 -13.17
C MET A 23 -2.48 -10.00 -13.72
N VAL A 24 -2.70 -10.49 -14.94
CA VAL A 24 -1.77 -11.42 -15.62
C VAL A 24 -0.40 -10.77 -15.82
N CYS A 25 -0.36 -9.49 -16.21
CA CYS A 25 0.89 -8.77 -16.35
C CYS A 25 1.63 -8.61 -15.01
N ILE A 26 0.94 -8.19 -13.93
CA ILE A 26 1.58 -7.97 -12.63
C ILE A 26 2.09 -9.30 -12.05
N ILE A 27 1.26 -10.34 -12.06
CA ILE A 27 1.63 -11.67 -11.59
C ILE A 27 2.72 -12.26 -12.48
N GLY A 28 2.63 -12.10 -13.80
CA GLY A 28 3.61 -12.58 -14.77
C GLY A 28 4.99 -11.95 -14.57
N VAL A 29 5.04 -10.63 -14.34
CA VAL A 29 6.31 -9.94 -14.03
C VAL A 29 6.88 -10.41 -12.68
N GLY A 30 6.03 -10.56 -11.66
CA GLY A 30 6.44 -11.09 -10.36
C GLY A 30 7.00 -12.52 -10.45
N LEU A 31 6.36 -13.38 -11.24
CA LEU A 31 6.82 -14.73 -11.51
C LEU A 31 8.14 -14.73 -12.29
N LEU A 32 8.24 -13.94 -13.36
CA LEU A 32 9.47 -13.80 -14.14
C LEU A 32 10.66 -13.39 -13.26
N LEU A 33 10.47 -12.35 -12.44
CA LEU A 33 11.49 -11.87 -11.51
C LEU A 33 11.84 -12.94 -10.47
N SER A 34 10.85 -13.66 -9.94
CA SER A 34 11.06 -14.75 -8.98
C SER A 34 11.90 -15.86 -9.58
N VAL A 35 11.57 -16.30 -10.79
CA VAL A 35 12.33 -17.35 -11.50
C VAL A 35 13.76 -16.87 -11.82
N ARG A 36 13.91 -15.65 -12.38
CA ARG A 36 15.21 -15.10 -12.76
C ARG A 36 16.14 -14.84 -11.57
N THR A 37 15.60 -14.54 -10.39
CA THR A 37 16.36 -14.38 -9.15
C THR A 37 16.48 -15.69 -8.35
N GLY A 38 15.88 -16.79 -8.83
CA GLY A 38 15.86 -18.10 -8.18
C GLY A 38 15.04 -18.07 -6.88
N PHE A 39 13.85 -17.49 -6.91
CA PHE A 39 12.95 -17.35 -5.77
C PHE A 39 13.63 -16.71 -4.54
N LEU A 40 14.32 -15.59 -4.79
CA LEU A 40 15.07 -14.86 -3.78
C LEU A 40 14.22 -14.55 -2.53
N GLN A 41 12.98 -14.14 -2.72
CA GLN A 41 12.05 -13.79 -1.65
C GLN A 41 11.81 -14.95 -0.67
N ILE A 42 11.93 -16.20 -1.11
CA ILE A 42 11.83 -17.40 -0.25
C ILE A 42 13.21 -17.74 0.33
N ARG A 43 14.21 -17.92 -0.53
CA ARG A 43 15.55 -18.38 -0.11
C ARG A 43 16.29 -17.41 0.81
N LYS A 44 16.06 -16.11 0.65
CA LYS A 44 16.70 -15.04 1.43
C LYS A 44 15.74 -14.34 2.40
N PHE A 45 14.55 -14.89 2.59
CA PHE A 45 13.57 -14.34 3.54
C PHE A 45 14.13 -14.17 4.96
N PRO A 46 14.84 -15.18 5.55
CA PRO A 46 15.44 -15.00 6.86
C PRO A 46 16.46 -13.85 6.91
N PHE A 47 17.18 -13.62 5.82
CA PHE A 47 18.10 -12.49 5.71
C PHE A 47 17.34 -11.15 5.63
N ALA A 48 16.25 -11.08 4.86
CA ALA A 48 15.40 -9.90 4.77
C ALA A 48 14.83 -9.55 6.16
N LEU A 49 14.28 -10.53 6.86
CA LEU A 49 13.72 -10.37 8.21
C LEU A 49 14.79 -9.89 9.22
N LYS A 50 15.94 -10.56 9.26
CA LYS A 50 17.06 -10.18 10.14
C LYS A 50 17.57 -8.78 9.83
N THR A 51 17.67 -8.40 8.55
CA THR A 51 18.14 -7.08 8.14
C THR A 51 17.18 -5.98 8.56
N THR A 52 15.88 -6.22 8.43
CA THR A 52 14.86 -5.23 8.80
C THR A 52 14.75 -5.10 10.32
N ILE A 53 14.51 -6.20 11.03
CA ILE A 53 14.37 -6.20 12.50
C ILE A 53 15.66 -5.74 13.18
N GLY A 54 16.81 -6.18 12.68
CA GLY A 54 18.09 -5.76 13.24
C GLY A 54 18.32 -4.24 13.18
N ARG A 55 17.78 -3.57 12.17
CA ARG A 55 17.89 -2.10 12.04
C ARG A 55 16.88 -1.31 12.87
N MET A 56 15.78 -1.93 13.32
CA MET A 56 14.84 -1.30 14.26
C MET A 56 15.54 -0.88 15.57
N PHE A 57 16.55 -1.65 15.99
CA PHE A 57 17.25 -1.45 17.28
C PHE A 57 18.54 -0.66 17.15
N HIS A 58 18.99 -0.33 15.93
CA HIS A 58 20.22 0.43 15.70
C HIS A 58 19.88 1.88 15.34
N LYS A 59 19.96 2.77 16.33
CA LYS A 59 19.86 4.21 16.11
C LYS A 59 21.11 4.70 15.39
N LYS A 60 21.01 4.95 14.09
CA LYS A 60 22.01 5.64 13.29
C LYS A 60 21.39 6.89 12.72
N GLU A 61 22.03 8.03 12.88
CA GLU A 61 21.58 9.25 12.23
C GLU A 61 21.83 9.15 10.72
N ALA A 62 20.85 9.59 9.93
CA ALA A 62 21.02 9.71 8.49
C ALA A 62 21.77 10.98 8.14
N ALA A 63 22.54 10.92 7.05
CA ALA A 63 23.16 12.10 6.46
C ALA A 63 22.12 13.17 6.08
N ASP A 64 22.56 14.40 5.91
CA ASP A 64 21.69 15.48 5.48
C ASP A 64 21.07 15.18 4.10
N GLY A 65 19.76 15.45 3.99
CA GLY A 65 18.99 15.14 2.77
C GLY A 65 18.66 13.67 2.57
N ALA A 66 18.74 12.83 3.62
CA ALA A 66 18.41 11.41 3.56
C ALA A 66 17.56 10.98 4.78
N MET A 67 16.96 9.80 4.66
CA MET A 67 16.32 9.05 5.76
C MET A 67 17.21 7.88 6.15
N THR A 68 17.11 7.40 7.41
CA THR A 68 17.71 6.09 7.73
C THR A 68 17.01 5.00 6.90
N PRO A 69 17.68 3.85 6.62
CA PRO A 69 17.02 2.74 5.94
C PRO A 69 15.74 2.25 6.63
N PHE A 70 15.67 2.34 7.96
CA PHE A 70 14.48 2.00 8.73
C PHE A 70 13.38 3.06 8.57
N GLN A 71 13.71 4.35 8.61
CA GLN A 71 12.75 5.42 8.31
C GLN A 71 12.16 5.29 6.90
N ALA A 72 12.99 4.92 5.93
CA ALA A 72 12.55 4.74 4.55
C ALA A 72 11.54 3.57 4.42
N VAL A 73 11.80 2.42 5.09
CA VAL A 73 10.83 1.31 5.07
C VAL A 73 9.56 1.65 5.85
N CYS A 74 9.66 2.36 6.98
CA CYS A 74 8.47 2.82 7.70
C CYS A 74 7.67 3.82 6.87
N THR A 75 8.33 4.68 6.10
CA THR A 75 7.62 5.62 5.20
C THR A 75 6.97 4.90 4.03
N ALA A 76 7.60 3.85 3.48
CA ALA A 76 6.99 3.00 2.47
C ALA A 76 5.79 2.23 3.04
N LEU A 77 5.95 1.60 4.22
CA LEU A 77 4.84 0.97 4.94
C LEU A 77 3.73 1.96 5.32
N ALA A 78 4.07 3.22 5.62
CA ALA A 78 3.07 4.24 5.84
C ALA A 78 2.18 4.45 4.61
N GLY A 79 2.76 4.39 3.41
CA GLY A 79 2.01 4.49 2.15
C GLY A 79 1.15 3.26 1.86
N THR A 80 1.65 2.05 2.15
CA THR A 80 1.01 0.77 1.81
C THR A 80 0.06 0.28 2.90
N VAL A 81 0.45 0.33 4.18
CA VAL A 81 -0.39 -0.11 5.31
C VAL A 81 -1.39 0.98 5.66
N GLY A 82 -2.55 0.91 5.04
CA GLY A 82 -3.61 1.91 5.11
C GLY A 82 -5.00 1.30 5.13
N THR A 83 -5.95 2.04 4.57
CA THR A 83 -7.35 1.59 4.45
C THR A 83 -7.50 0.33 3.59
N GLY A 84 -6.57 0.08 2.67
CA GLY A 84 -6.54 -1.13 1.83
C GLY A 84 -6.47 -2.42 2.64
N ASN A 85 -5.71 -2.42 3.72
CA ASN A 85 -5.56 -3.59 4.61
C ASN A 85 -6.83 -3.90 5.43
N ILE A 86 -7.71 -2.95 5.57
CA ILE A 86 -8.94 -3.05 6.38
C ILE A 86 -10.15 -3.13 5.47
N ALA A 87 -10.47 -2.06 4.77
CA ALA A 87 -11.61 -1.98 3.85
C ALA A 87 -11.41 -2.82 2.58
N GLY A 88 -10.18 -2.86 2.05
CA GLY A 88 -9.87 -3.65 0.85
C GLY A 88 -10.02 -5.15 1.08
N VAL A 89 -9.58 -5.65 2.23
CA VAL A 89 -9.74 -7.06 2.63
C VAL A 89 -11.21 -7.41 2.85
N ALA A 90 -11.96 -6.54 3.53
CA ALA A 90 -13.39 -6.69 3.71
C ALA A 90 -14.14 -6.77 2.36
N GLY A 91 -13.80 -5.88 1.43
CA GLY A 91 -14.34 -5.90 0.07
C GLY A 91 -13.94 -7.14 -0.73
N ALA A 92 -12.72 -7.65 -0.57
CA ALA A 92 -12.28 -8.89 -1.20
C ALA A 92 -13.11 -10.08 -0.72
N ILE A 93 -13.34 -10.19 0.59
CA ILE A 93 -14.14 -11.26 1.18
C ILE A 93 -15.60 -11.15 0.76
N ALA A 94 -16.19 -9.95 0.80
CA ALA A 94 -17.59 -9.73 0.46
C ALA A 94 -17.90 -10.09 -1.00
N ILE A 95 -17.04 -9.73 -1.94
CA ILE A 95 -17.25 -9.96 -3.38
C ILE A 95 -16.60 -11.26 -3.87
N GLY A 96 -15.46 -11.65 -3.32
CA GLY A 96 -14.68 -12.82 -3.75
C GLY A 96 -14.84 -14.06 -2.87
N GLY A 97 -15.52 -13.93 -1.73
CA GLY A 97 -15.63 -14.98 -0.73
C GLY A 97 -14.36 -15.15 0.11
N PRO A 98 -14.38 -16.07 1.10
CA PRO A 98 -13.21 -16.34 1.95
C PRO A 98 -11.96 -16.75 1.17
N GLY A 99 -12.14 -17.45 0.06
CA GLY A 99 -11.06 -17.89 -0.82
C GLY A 99 -10.24 -16.74 -1.46
N ALA A 100 -10.78 -15.53 -1.52
CA ALA A 100 -10.02 -14.36 -1.98
C ALA A 100 -8.75 -14.13 -1.16
N VAL A 101 -8.76 -14.48 0.13
CA VAL A 101 -7.60 -14.37 1.02
C VAL A 101 -6.43 -15.24 0.55
N PHE A 102 -6.70 -16.47 0.12
CA PHE A 102 -5.69 -17.36 -0.47
C PHE A 102 -5.01 -16.71 -1.69
N TRP A 103 -5.80 -16.10 -2.57
CA TRP A 103 -5.28 -15.43 -3.76
C TRP A 103 -4.51 -14.14 -3.43
N MET A 104 -4.86 -13.46 -2.34
CA MET A 104 -4.05 -12.36 -1.80
C MET A 104 -2.66 -12.88 -1.37
N TRP A 105 -2.56 -14.04 -0.72
CA TRP A 105 -1.28 -14.64 -0.34
C TRP A 105 -0.44 -15.01 -1.57
N CYS A 106 -1.06 -15.59 -2.58
CA CYS A 106 -0.38 -15.92 -3.84
C CYS A 106 0.20 -14.66 -4.51
N SER A 107 -0.58 -13.59 -4.59
CA SER A 107 -0.13 -12.32 -5.15
C SER A 107 0.99 -11.69 -4.34
N ALA A 108 0.90 -11.73 -3.00
CA ALA A 108 1.93 -11.20 -2.11
C ALA A 108 3.25 -11.95 -2.25
N LEU A 109 3.22 -13.28 -2.35
CA LEU A 109 4.42 -14.10 -2.51
C LEU A 109 5.23 -13.72 -3.76
N LEU A 110 4.55 -13.44 -4.87
CA LEU A 110 5.17 -12.95 -6.09
C LEU A 110 5.50 -11.45 -5.99
N GLY A 111 4.62 -10.69 -5.37
CA GLY A 111 4.76 -9.26 -5.11
C GLY A 111 6.01 -8.92 -4.28
N MET A 112 6.42 -9.79 -3.35
CA MET A 112 7.68 -9.63 -2.61
C MET A 112 8.89 -9.50 -3.55
N CYS A 113 8.95 -10.29 -4.62
CA CYS A 113 10.05 -10.22 -5.57
C CYS A 113 9.94 -8.98 -6.47
N THR A 114 8.71 -8.61 -6.84
CA THR A 114 8.45 -7.38 -7.61
C THR A 114 8.89 -6.15 -6.80
N LYS A 115 8.46 -6.03 -5.56
CA LYS A 115 8.84 -4.93 -4.65
C LYS A 115 10.37 -4.90 -4.40
N TYR A 116 10.99 -6.07 -4.24
CA TYR A 116 12.45 -6.18 -4.17
C TYR A 116 13.13 -5.56 -5.38
N ALA A 117 12.66 -5.87 -6.58
CA ALA A 117 13.20 -5.34 -7.83
C ALA A 117 13.00 -3.82 -7.94
N GLU A 118 11.80 -3.32 -7.64
CA GLU A 118 11.46 -1.90 -7.61
C GLU A 118 12.39 -1.11 -6.69
N VAL A 119 12.54 -1.56 -5.45
CA VAL A 119 13.39 -0.91 -4.46
C VAL A 119 14.87 -0.96 -4.86
N THR A 120 15.34 -2.11 -5.34
CA THR A 120 16.73 -2.27 -5.81
C THR A 120 17.04 -1.31 -6.95
N LEU A 121 16.16 -1.23 -7.95
CA LEU A 121 16.34 -0.31 -9.08
C LEU A 121 16.23 1.16 -8.65
N ALA A 122 15.29 1.48 -7.76
CA ALA A 122 15.08 2.85 -7.29
C ALA A 122 16.30 3.38 -6.55
N VAL A 123 16.95 2.57 -5.72
CA VAL A 123 18.19 2.95 -5.02
C VAL A 123 19.39 2.98 -5.98
N HIS A 124 19.44 2.08 -6.97
CA HIS A 124 20.55 2.03 -7.94
C HIS A 124 20.56 3.22 -8.88
N TYR A 125 19.39 3.64 -9.38
CA TYR A 125 19.24 4.71 -10.39
C TYR A 125 18.81 6.08 -9.83
N ARG A 126 18.83 6.24 -8.51
CA ARG A 126 18.47 7.52 -7.87
C ARG A 126 19.46 8.63 -8.17
N GLU A 127 19.03 9.87 -7.98
CA GLU A 127 19.80 11.09 -8.17
C GLU A 127 19.84 11.93 -6.90
N ARG A 128 20.71 12.93 -6.87
CA ARG A 128 20.67 14.01 -5.87
C ARG A 128 19.88 15.19 -6.45
N SER A 129 18.94 15.71 -5.68
CA SER A 129 18.23 16.94 -6.02
C SER A 129 19.13 18.16 -5.86
N ALA A 130 18.70 19.32 -6.36
CA ALA A 130 19.41 20.58 -6.16
C ALA A 130 19.56 20.99 -4.68
N THR A 131 18.72 20.43 -3.79
CA THR A 131 18.80 20.61 -2.32
C THR A 131 19.62 19.53 -1.63
N GLY A 132 20.27 18.63 -2.36
CA GLY A 132 21.09 17.56 -1.82
C GLY A 132 20.30 16.31 -1.35
N GLU A 133 18.97 16.32 -1.45
CA GLU A 133 18.15 15.16 -1.08
C GLU A 133 18.25 14.03 -2.11
N TRP A 134 18.19 12.76 -1.65
CA TRP A 134 18.02 11.63 -2.53
C TRP A 134 16.62 11.59 -3.13
N ILE A 135 16.55 11.44 -4.46
CA ILE A 135 15.32 11.35 -5.24
C ILE A 135 15.42 10.15 -6.19
N GLY A 136 14.36 9.34 -6.23
CA GLY A 136 14.33 8.12 -7.03
C GLY A 136 12.91 7.59 -7.19
N GLY A 137 12.81 6.35 -7.63
CA GLY A 137 11.54 5.68 -7.93
C GLY A 137 11.42 5.37 -9.42
N PRO A 138 10.23 4.90 -9.88
CA PRO A 138 10.03 4.45 -11.26
C PRO A 138 10.43 5.46 -12.32
N MET A 139 10.06 6.73 -12.16
CA MET A 139 10.42 7.76 -13.10
C MET A 139 11.94 7.93 -13.27
N TYR A 140 12.72 7.67 -12.22
CA TYR A 140 14.19 7.78 -12.27
C TYR A 140 14.85 6.54 -12.85
N TYR A 141 14.41 5.32 -12.50
CA TYR A 141 15.01 4.15 -13.12
C TYR A 141 14.55 3.95 -14.58
N ILE A 142 13.38 4.47 -14.98
CA ILE A 142 13.01 4.56 -16.39
C ILE A 142 13.94 5.55 -17.10
N LYS A 143 14.09 6.76 -16.56
CA LYS A 143 14.95 7.80 -17.13
C LYS A 143 16.40 7.36 -17.27
N ASN A 144 16.99 6.82 -16.19
CA ASN A 144 18.43 6.56 -16.10
C ASN A 144 18.78 5.13 -16.54
N GLY A 145 17.89 4.17 -16.36
CA GLY A 145 18.11 2.77 -16.72
C GLY A 145 17.78 2.45 -18.18
N LEU A 146 16.70 3.04 -18.72
CA LEU A 146 16.28 2.80 -20.11
C LEU A 146 16.74 3.91 -21.07
N GLY A 147 17.14 5.06 -20.55
CA GLY A 147 17.70 6.16 -21.33
C GLY A 147 16.66 7.08 -21.98
N LYS A 148 17.16 8.05 -22.80
CA LYS A 148 16.37 9.16 -23.35
C LYS A 148 15.14 8.72 -24.17
N ARG A 149 15.23 7.60 -24.89
CA ARG A 149 14.13 7.09 -25.72
C ARG A 149 12.88 6.73 -24.91
N TRP A 150 13.03 6.38 -23.64
CA TRP A 150 11.95 5.96 -22.74
C TRP A 150 11.47 7.05 -21.78
N GLN A 151 11.98 8.30 -21.95
CA GLN A 151 11.64 9.38 -21.02
C GLN A 151 10.15 9.74 -21.01
N TRP A 152 9.45 9.54 -22.12
CA TRP A 152 8.00 9.70 -22.20
C TRP A 152 7.27 8.79 -21.21
N LEU A 153 7.76 7.55 -21.03
CA LEU A 153 7.20 6.58 -20.11
C LEU A 153 7.39 7.02 -18.65
N ALA A 154 8.52 7.64 -18.32
CA ALA A 154 8.77 8.22 -17.00
C ALA A 154 7.84 9.40 -16.70
N ILE A 155 7.58 10.25 -17.71
CA ILE A 155 6.65 11.36 -17.60
C ILE A 155 5.23 10.85 -17.39
N LEU A 156 4.81 9.85 -18.14
CA LEU A 156 3.49 9.23 -18.04
C LEU A 156 3.27 8.63 -16.63
N TYR A 157 4.26 7.90 -16.10
CA TYR A 157 4.23 7.40 -14.73
C TYR A 157 4.04 8.51 -13.71
N ALA A 158 4.85 9.56 -13.79
CA ALA A 158 4.78 10.68 -12.85
C ALA A 158 3.47 11.48 -12.97
N LEU A 159 2.91 11.58 -14.18
CA LEU A 159 1.60 12.21 -14.40
C LEU A 159 0.47 11.44 -13.74
N PHE A 160 0.39 10.12 -14.01
CA PHE A 160 -0.62 9.26 -13.37
C PHE A 160 -0.47 9.29 -11.84
N GLY A 161 0.76 9.22 -11.33
CA GLY A 161 1.03 9.34 -9.90
C GLY A 161 0.54 10.66 -9.31
N THR A 162 0.78 11.78 -9.99
CA THR A 162 0.32 13.10 -9.53
C THR A 162 -1.20 13.20 -9.43
N LEU A 163 -1.93 12.54 -10.34
CA LEU A 163 -3.40 12.51 -10.29
C LEU A 163 -3.90 11.58 -9.17
N THR A 164 -3.25 10.43 -9.00
CA THR A 164 -3.61 9.44 -7.98
C THR A 164 -3.47 9.96 -6.54
N VAL A 165 -2.42 10.76 -6.26
CA VAL A 165 -2.14 11.16 -4.86
C VAL A 165 -3.25 11.97 -4.22
N PHE A 166 -4.00 12.75 -4.98
CA PHE A 166 -5.10 13.56 -4.46
C PHE A 166 -6.31 12.71 -4.05
N GLY A 167 -6.62 11.68 -4.83
CA GLY A 167 -7.71 10.74 -4.54
C GLY A 167 -7.27 9.65 -3.57
N THR A 168 -6.66 8.59 -4.09
CA THR A 168 -6.27 7.38 -3.33
C THR A 168 -5.32 7.71 -2.17
N GLY A 169 -4.39 8.64 -2.37
CA GLY A 169 -3.39 9.01 -1.36
C GLY A 169 -3.90 9.95 -0.25
N ASN A 170 -4.97 10.69 -0.46
CA ASN A 170 -5.45 11.69 0.51
C ASN A 170 -6.96 11.60 0.74
N ALA A 171 -7.77 12.03 -0.24
CA ALA A 171 -9.20 12.26 -0.03
C ALA A 171 -9.94 11.00 0.46
N THR A 172 -9.63 9.83 -0.12
CA THR A 172 -10.22 8.56 0.30
C THR A 172 -9.79 8.15 1.71
N GLN A 173 -8.57 8.48 2.10
CA GLN A 173 -8.07 8.20 3.44
C GLN A 173 -8.78 9.06 4.48
N VAL A 174 -8.94 10.35 4.21
CA VAL A 174 -9.67 11.26 5.12
C VAL A 174 -11.14 10.88 5.20
N ASN A 175 -11.77 10.48 4.10
CA ASN A 175 -13.13 9.96 4.10
C ASN A 175 -13.27 8.73 5.03
N THR A 176 -12.28 7.83 5.03
CA THR A 176 -12.27 6.68 5.96
C THR A 176 -12.10 7.14 7.41
N ILE A 177 -11.27 8.17 7.68
CA ILE A 177 -11.14 8.76 9.02
C ILE A 177 -12.48 9.30 9.51
N THR A 178 -13.18 10.09 8.67
CA THR A 178 -14.48 10.65 9.04
C THR A 178 -15.51 9.56 9.29
N THR A 179 -15.57 8.54 8.43
CA THR A 179 -16.48 7.40 8.60
C THR A 179 -16.21 6.66 9.90
N ALA A 180 -14.95 6.40 10.24
CA ALA A 180 -14.58 5.69 11.46
C ALA A 180 -14.94 6.49 12.73
N ILE A 181 -14.66 7.79 12.75
CA ILE A 181 -14.99 8.68 13.87
C ILE A 181 -16.51 8.82 14.01
N ASN A 182 -17.23 9.04 12.90
CA ASN A 182 -18.69 9.12 12.90
C ASN A 182 -19.30 7.85 13.45
N THR A 183 -18.86 6.68 12.98
CA THR A 183 -19.35 5.38 13.46
C THR A 183 -19.16 5.25 14.98
N ALA A 184 -17.98 5.61 15.50
CA ALA A 184 -17.72 5.56 16.92
C ALA A 184 -18.60 6.53 17.71
N PHE A 185 -18.78 7.77 17.25
CA PHE A 185 -19.58 8.79 17.96
C PHE A 185 -21.07 8.48 17.92
N MET A 186 -21.58 8.00 16.79
CA MET A 186 -22.98 7.59 16.65
C MET A 186 -23.29 6.35 17.50
N GLN A 187 -22.36 5.41 17.61
CA GLN A 187 -22.50 4.22 18.47
C GLN A 187 -22.74 4.58 19.93
N PHE A 188 -22.18 5.70 20.41
CA PHE A 188 -22.35 6.17 21.78
C PHE A 188 -23.35 7.35 21.90
N HIS A 189 -24.12 7.63 20.85
CA HIS A 189 -25.10 8.72 20.80
C HIS A 189 -24.50 10.11 21.17
N LEU A 190 -23.21 10.32 20.89
CA LEU A 190 -22.51 11.57 21.16
C LEU A 190 -22.80 12.67 20.14
N VAL A 191 -23.22 12.27 18.94
CA VAL A 191 -23.48 13.19 17.81
C VAL A 191 -24.77 12.78 17.12
N SER A 192 -25.58 13.78 16.75
CA SER A 192 -26.78 13.58 15.92
C SER A 192 -26.42 13.62 14.42
N ASP A 193 -27.24 12.99 13.57
CA ASP A 193 -27.05 12.98 12.11
C ASP A 193 -26.96 14.40 11.54
N ALA A 194 -27.69 15.35 12.09
CA ALA A 194 -27.65 16.77 11.67
C ALA A 194 -26.29 17.44 11.91
N PHE A 195 -25.50 16.96 12.87
CA PHE A 195 -24.17 17.52 13.20
C PHE A 195 -23.04 16.85 12.42
N VAL A 196 -23.25 15.70 11.82
CA VAL A 196 -22.22 14.94 11.06
C VAL A 196 -21.50 15.78 10.00
N PRO A 197 -22.17 16.61 9.17
CA PRO A 197 -21.46 17.45 8.19
C PRO A 197 -20.51 18.47 8.85
N THR A 198 -20.90 19.05 9.98
CA THR A 198 -20.04 19.97 10.75
C THR A 198 -18.86 19.23 11.36
N LEU A 199 -19.08 18.06 11.93
CA LEU A 199 -18.01 17.20 12.45
C LEU A 199 -17.00 16.82 11.38
N ASN A 200 -17.48 16.43 10.20
CA ASN A 200 -16.63 16.11 9.05
C ASN A 200 -15.74 17.28 8.64
N LEU A 201 -16.29 18.50 8.60
CA LEU A 201 -15.50 19.70 8.32
C LEU A 201 -14.42 19.93 9.38
N ILE A 202 -14.76 19.77 10.66
CA ILE A 202 -13.78 19.92 11.77
C ILE A 202 -12.67 18.89 11.64
N ILE A 203 -13.01 17.62 11.38
CA ILE A 203 -12.04 16.54 11.16
C ILE A 203 -11.16 16.85 9.93
N GLY A 204 -11.75 17.30 8.82
CA GLY A 204 -11.01 17.66 7.60
C GLY A 204 -10.01 18.77 7.83
N ILE A 205 -10.39 19.84 8.54
CA ILE A 205 -9.49 20.95 8.89
C ILE A 205 -8.37 20.45 9.80
N PHE A 206 -8.69 19.66 10.82
CA PHE A 206 -7.70 19.10 11.74
C PHE A 206 -6.69 18.19 11.01
N CYS A 207 -7.18 17.30 10.14
CA CYS A 207 -6.33 16.46 9.29
C CYS A 207 -5.44 17.30 8.38
N ALA A 208 -5.99 18.34 7.72
CA ALA A 208 -5.23 19.22 6.84
C ALA A 208 -4.08 19.91 7.60
N MET A 209 -4.33 20.40 8.81
CA MET A 209 -3.31 21.02 9.65
C MET A 209 -2.20 20.02 10.04
N LEU A 210 -2.58 18.82 10.48
CA LEU A 210 -1.60 17.78 10.84
C LEU A 210 -0.76 17.34 9.65
N VAL A 211 -1.39 17.12 8.48
CA VAL A 211 -0.73 16.77 7.24
C VAL A 211 0.26 17.84 6.82
N ALA A 212 -0.17 19.12 6.80
CA ALA A 212 0.70 20.23 6.48
C ALA A 212 1.90 20.34 7.45
N MET A 213 1.65 20.18 8.76
CA MET A 213 2.69 20.23 9.80
C MET A 213 3.78 19.17 9.54
N VAL A 214 3.40 17.96 9.15
CA VAL A 214 4.36 16.88 8.91
C VAL A 214 5.06 17.07 7.58
N LEU A 215 4.32 17.25 6.50
CA LEU A 215 4.87 17.28 5.14
C LEU A 215 5.75 18.50 4.86
N LEU A 216 5.36 19.69 5.33
CA LEU A 216 6.17 20.90 5.17
C LEU A 216 7.47 20.87 6.00
N GLY A 217 7.57 19.96 6.96
CA GLY A 217 8.81 19.69 7.69
C GLY A 217 9.85 18.89 6.91
N GLY A 218 9.54 18.46 5.68
CA GLY A 218 10.45 17.75 4.78
C GLY A 218 10.71 16.29 5.15
N ILE A 219 11.63 15.65 4.41
CA ILE A 219 11.85 14.19 4.47
C ILE A 219 12.27 13.70 5.85
N LYS A 220 13.05 14.48 6.62
CA LYS A 220 13.47 14.12 7.97
C LYS A 220 12.28 14.00 8.92
N ARG A 221 11.32 14.95 8.84
CA ARG A 221 10.11 14.91 9.68
C ARG A 221 9.18 13.78 9.26
N ILE A 222 8.98 13.59 7.96
CA ILE A 222 8.20 12.47 7.41
C ILE A 222 8.76 11.15 7.93
N GLY A 223 10.06 10.92 7.78
CA GLY A 223 10.73 9.71 8.28
C GLY A 223 10.59 9.53 9.79
N SER A 224 10.80 10.59 10.58
CA SER A 224 10.68 10.53 12.05
C SER A 224 9.26 10.27 12.55
N VAL A 225 8.25 10.77 11.86
CA VAL A 225 6.84 10.48 12.18
C VAL A 225 6.50 9.05 11.80
N SER A 226 6.88 8.62 10.57
CA SER A 226 6.59 7.27 10.08
C SER A 226 7.26 6.18 10.92
N GLU A 227 8.51 6.37 11.34
CA GLU A 227 9.23 5.35 12.16
C GLU A 227 8.62 5.12 13.54
N LYS A 228 7.84 6.08 14.07
CA LYS A 228 7.11 5.95 15.34
C LYS A 228 5.69 5.45 15.13
N LEU A 229 4.99 6.05 14.16
CA LEU A 229 3.58 5.79 13.93
C LEU A 229 3.35 4.38 13.37
N VAL A 230 4.15 3.94 12.38
CA VAL A 230 3.92 2.66 11.68
C VAL A 230 4.11 1.45 12.60
N PRO A 231 5.21 1.31 13.36
CA PRO A 231 5.33 0.19 14.29
C PRO A 231 4.27 0.21 15.39
N PHE A 232 3.90 1.41 15.88
CA PHE A 232 2.86 1.56 16.89
C PHE A 232 1.50 1.07 16.36
N MET A 233 1.05 1.59 15.21
CA MET A 233 -0.25 1.22 14.65
C MET A 233 -0.31 -0.26 14.27
N ALA A 234 0.78 -0.80 13.68
CA ALA A 234 0.85 -2.20 13.31
C ALA A 234 0.79 -3.12 14.54
N LEU A 235 1.59 -2.83 15.59
CA LEU A 235 1.59 -3.60 16.82
C LEU A 235 0.22 -3.55 17.51
N PHE A 236 -0.36 -2.36 17.61
CA PHE A 236 -1.67 -2.15 18.21
C PHE A 236 -2.75 -2.97 17.49
N TYR A 237 -2.79 -2.90 16.16
CA TYR A 237 -3.73 -3.66 15.34
C TYR A 237 -3.52 -5.17 15.44
N VAL A 238 -2.25 -5.61 15.41
CA VAL A 238 -1.89 -7.03 15.50
C VAL A 238 -2.31 -7.63 16.85
N VAL A 239 -2.05 -6.92 17.96
CA VAL A 239 -2.43 -7.38 19.30
C VAL A 239 -3.95 -7.55 19.40
N LEU A 240 -4.71 -6.55 18.95
CA LEU A 240 -6.17 -6.61 19.02
C LEU A 240 -6.77 -7.69 18.08
N GLY A 241 -6.22 -7.81 16.88
CA GLY A 241 -6.67 -8.82 15.93
C GLY A 241 -6.35 -10.25 16.38
N ILE A 242 -5.16 -10.49 16.93
CA ILE A 242 -4.82 -11.78 17.56
C ILE A 242 -5.78 -12.10 18.70
N GLY A 243 -6.16 -11.12 19.51
CA GLY A 243 -7.15 -11.28 20.56
C GLY A 243 -8.49 -11.76 20.02
N VAL A 244 -8.99 -11.22 18.89
CA VAL A 244 -10.23 -11.73 18.24
C VAL A 244 -10.06 -13.20 17.86
N VAL A 245 -8.94 -13.57 17.25
CA VAL A 245 -8.69 -14.95 16.82
C VAL A 245 -8.61 -15.91 18.01
N LEU A 246 -7.90 -15.52 19.08
CA LEU A 246 -7.77 -16.33 20.27
C LEU A 246 -9.11 -16.55 21.01
N LEU A 247 -9.92 -15.50 21.13
CA LEU A 247 -11.25 -15.59 21.74
C LEU A 247 -12.23 -16.42 20.90
N ASN A 248 -11.99 -16.57 19.61
CA ASN A 248 -12.80 -17.34 18.67
C ASN A 248 -12.02 -18.53 18.07
N VAL A 249 -11.02 -19.07 18.78
CA VAL A 249 -10.10 -20.10 18.25
C VAL A 249 -10.82 -21.34 17.74
N GLN A 250 -11.98 -21.66 18.30
CA GLN A 250 -12.78 -22.80 17.86
C GLN A 250 -13.28 -22.72 16.43
N ARG A 251 -13.43 -21.49 15.90
CA ARG A 251 -13.84 -21.24 14.51
C ARG A 251 -12.66 -21.27 13.52
N LEU A 252 -11.43 -21.14 14.03
CA LEU A 252 -10.23 -21.02 13.19
C LEU A 252 -10.04 -22.19 12.20
N PRO A 253 -10.23 -23.48 12.59
CA PRO A 253 -10.09 -24.58 11.62
C PRO A 253 -11.09 -24.48 10.45
N GLY A 254 -12.36 -24.18 10.72
CA GLY A 254 -13.37 -23.98 9.67
C GLY A 254 -13.11 -22.75 8.81
N VAL A 255 -12.58 -21.68 9.41
CA VAL A 255 -12.16 -20.47 8.67
C VAL A 255 -10.99 -20.78 7.73
N LEU A 256 -9.97 -21.49 8.19
CA LEU A 256 -8.86 -21.91 7.32
C LEU A 256 -9.36 -22.82 6.21
N GLN A 257 -10.24 -23.77 6.50
CA GLN A 257 -10.87 -24.60 5.47
C GLN A 257 -11.59 -23.73 4.44
N SER A 258 -12.40 -22.74 4.87
CA SER A 258 -13.12 -21.85 3.95
C SER A 258 -12.19 -21.01 3.09
N ILE A 259 -11.00 -20.64 3.57
CA ILE A 259 -9.99 -19.91 2.80
C ILE A 259 -9.37 -20.82 1.72
N PHE A 260 -8.93 -22.04 2.09
CA PHE A 260 -8.24 -22.92 1.15
C PHE A 260 -9.20 -23.56 0.15
N GLU A 261 -10.29 -24.15 0.61
CA GLU A 261 -11.27 -24.79 -0.27
C GLU A 261 -12.09 -23.74 -1.04
N GLY A 262 -12.47 -22.64 -0.39
CA GLY A 262 -13.20 -21.53 -1.02
C GLY A 262 -12.40 -20.83 -2.10
N ALA A 263 -11.07 -20.94 -2.11
CA ALA A 263 -10.23 -20.41 -3.18
C ALA A 263 -10.52 -21.10 -4.53
N PHE A 264 -10.92 -22.36 -4.51
CA PHE A 264 -11.18 -23.19 -5.71
C PHE A 264 -12.67 -23.50 -5.89
N ASN A 265 -13.46 -23.43 -4.81
CA ASN A 265 -14.91 -23.63 -4.82
C ASN A 265 -15.61 -22.58 -3.96
N PRO A 266 -15.65 -21.32 -4.37
CA PRO A 266 -16.24 -20.25 -3.57
C PRO A 266 -17.73 -20.43 -3.32
N ALA A 267 -18.46 -21.08 -4.23
CA ALA A 267 -19.88 -21.34 -4.09
C ALA A 267 -20.22 -22.13 -2.84
N ALA A 268 -19.39 -23.08 -2.44
CA ALA A 268 -19.61 -23.91 -1.25
C ALA A 268 -19.62 -23.11 0.06
N PHE A 269 -18.93 -21.95 0.10
CA PHE A 269 -18.79 -21.13 1.31
C PHE A 269 -19.55 -19.82 1.26
N THR A 270 -20.23 -19.53 0.14
CA THR A 270 -20.96 -18.27 -0.07
C THR A 270 -22.47 -18.51 -0.37
N GLY A 271 -22.95 -19.72 -0.11
CA GLY A 271 -24.32 -20.09 -0.41
C GLY A 271 -24.67 -20.04 -1.89
N GLY A 272 -23.68 -20.26 -2.77
CA GLY A 272 -23.85 -20.20 -4.23
C GLY A 272 -23.82 -18.80 -4.84
N ILE A 273 -23.73 -17.74 -4.05
CA ILE A 273 -23.72 -16.33 -4.53
C ILE A 273 -22.47 -16.07 -5.40
N ILE A 274 -21.31 -16.57 -4.97
CA ILE A 274 -20.07 -16.42 -5.72
C ILE A 274 -19.78 -17.76 -6.43
N GLY A 275 -20.28 -17.89 -7.65
CA GLY A 275 -20.20 -19.13 -8.43
C GLY A 275 -18.87 -19.36 -9.17
N SER A 276 -17.99 -18.34 -9.23
CA SER A 276 -16.80 -18.38 -10.07
C SER A 276 -15.51 -18.27 -9.29
N LEU A 277 -14.62 -19.24 -9.44
CA LEU A 277 -13.22 -19.22 -9.01
C LEU A 277 -12.50 -17.94 -9.51
N PHE A 278 -12.77 -17.51 -10.74
CA PHE A 278 -12.12 -16.32 -11.30
C PHE A 278 -12.49 -15.04 -10.55
N VAL A 279 -13.72 -14.91 -10.04
CA VAL A 279 -14.12 -13.77 -9.21
C VAL A 279 -13.33 -13.75 -7.91
N SER A 280 -13.21 -14.89 -7.22
CA SER A 280 -12.44 -15.03 -6.00
C SER A 280 -10.96 -14.67 -6.24
N MET A 281 -10.38 -15.23 -7.29
CA MET A 281 -8.98 -14.97 -7.68
C MET A 281 -8.78 -13.50 -8.04
N GLN A 282 -9.62 -12.92 -8.90
CA GLN A 282 -9.53 -11.53 -9.33
C GLN A 282 -9.61 -10.57 -8.15
N LYS A 283 -10.58 -10.77 -7.25
CA LYS A 283 -10.74 -9.88 -6.09
C LYS A 283 -9.60 -10.06 -5.08
N GLY A 284 -9.15 -11.28 -4.84
CA GLY A 284 -8.00 -11.52 -3.97
C GLY A 284 -6.71 -10.89 -4.50
N VAL A 285 -6.36 -11.16 -5.76
CA VAL A 285 -5.14 -10.61 -6.38
C VAL A 285 -5.19 -9.09 -6.47
N SER A 286 -6.30 -8.52 -6.98
CA SER A 286 -6.44 -7.07 -7.14
C SER A 286 -6.33 -6.34 -5.80
N ARG A 287 -7.02 -6.82 -4.76
CA ARG A 287 -6.96 -6.18 -3.44
C ARG A 287 -5.64 -6.42 -2.71
N GLY A 288 -4.98 -7.56 -2.95
CA GLY A 288 -3.62 -7.79 -2.48
C GLY A 288 -2.63 -6.79 -3.08
N ILE A 289 -2.64 -6.59 -4.39
CA ILE A 289 -1.79 -5.63 -5.10
C ILE A 289 -2.12 -4.18 -4.68
N PHE A 290 -3.40 -3.86 -4.56
CA PHE A 290 -3.84 -2.54 -4.11
C PHE A 290 -3.28 -2.21 -2.71
N SER A 291 -3.25 -3.20 -1.80
CA SER A 291 -2.73 -3.03 -0.45
C SER A 291 -1.21 -2.85 -0.43
N ASN A 292 -0.45 -3.80 -1.00
CA ASN A 292 1.00 -3.81 -0.90
C ASN A 292 1.73 -2.99 -1.98
N GLU A 293 1.00 -2.47 -2.97
CA GLU A 293 1.52 -1.63 -4.07
C GLU A 293 2.66 -2.30 -4.88
N ALA A 294 2.82 -3.63 -4.83
CA ALA A 294 3.82 -4.33 -5.62
C ALA A 294 3.42 -4.35 -7.12
N GLY A 295 4.24 -3.80 -7.97
CA GLY A 295 3.94 -3.57 -9.38
C GLY A 295 3.48 -2.14 -9.70
N LEU A 296 3.12 -1.34 -8.68
CA LEU A 296 2.85 0.10 -8.83
C LEU A 296 4.12 0.95 -8.75
N GLY A 297 5.14 0.49 -8.03
CA GLY A 297 6.42 1.16 -7.90
C GLY A 297 6.48 2.27 -6.85
N THR A 298 5.37 2.67 -6.26
CA THR A 298 5.22 3.84 -5.38
C THR A 298 6.09 3.76 -4.14
N GLY A 299 6.07 2.66 -3.39
CA GLY A 299 6.88 2.46 -2.19
C GLY A 299 8.39 2.61 -2.44
N SER A 300 8.86 2.29 -3.66
CA SER A 300 10.26 2.43 -4.04
C SER A 300 10.77 3.88 -3.99
N ILE A 301 9.87 4.87 -4.06
CA ILE A 301 10.17 6.30 -3.95
C ILE A 301 10.67 6.64 -2.54
N ALA A 302 10.02 6.11 -1.50
CA ALA A 302 10.46 6.30 -0.12
C ALA A 302 11.82 5.60 0.12
N HIS A 303 11.97 4.36 -0.37
CA HIS A 303 13.22 3.61 -0.27
C HIS A 303 14.40 4.29 -0.95
N ALA A 304 14.17 5.01 -2.05
CA ALA A 304 15.21 5.77 -2.72
C ALA A 304 15.81 6.90 -1.86
N CYS A 305 15.03 7.41 -0.88
CA CYS A 305 15.49 8.42 0.07
C CYS A 305 16.41 7.85 1.19
N ALA A 306 16.62 6.53 1.24
CA ALA A 306 17.41 5.89 2.28
C ALA A 306 18.89 6.23 2.20
N ASP A 307 19.54 6.47 3.34
CA ASP A 307 20.99 6.63 3.44
C ASP A 307 21.67 5.26 3.35
N THR A 308 21.86 4.77 2.14
CA THR A 308 22.49 3.48 1.85
C THR A 308 23.21 3.50 0.51
N GLN A 309 24.35 2.78 0.44
CA GLN A 309 25.08 2.52 -0.80
C GLN A 309 24.81 1.11 -1.35
N LYS A 310 23.90 0.35 -0.72
CA LYS A 310 23.66 -1.07 -1.04
C LYS A 310 22.23 -1.27 -1.55
N PRO A 311 21.99 -1.17 -2.87
CA PRO A 311 20.64 -1.29 -3.45
C PRO A 311 19.94 -2.60 -3.08
N VAL A 312 20.65 -3.73 -3.16
CA VAL A 312 20.11 -5.06 -2.85
C VAL A 312 19.72 -5.18 -1.38
N THR A 313 20.54 -4.64 -0.46
CA THR A 313 20.20 -4.63 0.97
C THR A 313 18.91 -3.83 1.22
N GLN A 314 18.75 -2.70 0.53
CA GLN A 314 17.50 -1.93 0.63
C GLN A 314 16.33 -2.68 -0.03
N GLY A 315 16.57 -3.40 -1.12
CA GLY A 315 15.57 -4.27 -1.75
C GLY A 315 15.01 -5.35 -0.81
N MET A 316 15.83 -5.85 0.14
CA MET A 316 15.36 -6.81 1.14
C MET A 316 14.27 -6.23 2.06
N PHE A 317 14.30 -4.94 2.33
CA PHE A 317 13.20 -4.28 3.06
C PHE A 317 11.88 -4.29 2.27
N GLY A 318 11.94 -4.24 0.92
CA GLY A 318 10.75 -4.37 0.08
C GLY A 318 10.09 -5.76 0.20
N ILE A 319 10.87 -6.83 0.39
CA ILE A 319 10.33 -8.16 0.72
C ILE A 319 9.59 -8.14 2.05
N PHE A 320 10.20 -7.54 3.08
CA PHE A 320 9.57 -7.42 4.40
C PHE A 320 8.32 -6.54 4.35
N GLU A 321 8.32 -5.46 3.58
CA GLU A 321 7.18 -4.56 3.40
C GLU A 321 5.93 -5.31 2.93
N VAL A 322 6.03 -6.06 1.83
CA VAL A 322 4.89 -6.85 1.31
C VAL A 322 4.49 -7.96 2.26
N PHE A 323 5.44 -8.60 2.94
CA PHE A 323 5.15 -9.61 3.96
C PHE A 323 4.36 -9.01 5.13
N ALA A 324 4.83 -7.89 5.69
CA ALA A 324 4.17 -7.24 6.81
C ALA A 324 2.76 -6.74 6.42
N ASP A 325 2.64 -6.10 5.26
CA ASP A 325 1.39 -5.57 4.74
C ASP A 325 0.36 -6.68 4.51
N THR A 326 0.66 -7.63 3.66
CA THR A 326 -0.35 -8.57 3.15
C THR A 326 -0.39 -9.87 3.94
N ILE A 327 0.78 -10.48 4.21
CA ILE A 327 0.78 -11.79 4.92
C ILE A 327 0.45 -11.61 6.41
N ILE A 328 0.83 -10.49 7.03
CA ILE A 328 0.49 -10.25 8.44
C ILE A 328 -0.82 -9.47 8.56
N ILE A 329 -0.86 -8.21 8.11
CA ILE A 329 -1.97 -7.31 8.42
C ILE A 329 -3.25 -7.71 7.67
N CYS A 330 -3.20 -7.94 6.34
CA CYS A 330 -4.40 -8.33 5.60
C CYS A 330 -4.94 -9.70 6.04
N THR A 331 -4.05 -10.68 6.34
CA THR A 331 -4.49 -11.97 6.88
C THR A 331 -5.18 -11.80 8.21
N LEU A 332 -4.63 -10.97 9.09
CA LEU A 332 -5.25 -10.74 10.40
C LEU A 332 -6.62 -10.07 10.26
N THR A 333 -6.78 -9.11 9.36
CA THR A 333 -8.08 -8.51 9.06
C THR A 333 -9.07 -9.55 8.57
N ALA A 334 -8.65 -10.44 7.67
CA ALA A 334 -9.50 -11.53 7.19
C ALA A 334 -9.92 -12.47 8.32
N LEU A 335 -8.99 -12.82 9.21
CA LEU A 335 -9.28 -13.66 10.36
C LEU A 335 -10.21 -12.96 11.37
N VAL A 336 -10.05 -11.65 11.57
CA VAL A 336 -10.98 -10.85 12.40
C VAL A 336 -12.40 -10.94 11.85
N ILE A 337 -12.59 -10.74 10.56
CA ILE A 337 -13.92 -10.82 9.92
C ILE A 337 -14.49 -12.23 10.03
N LEU A 338 -13.72 -13.24 9.63
CA LEU A 338 -14.22 -14.62 9.49
C LEU A 338 -14.34 -15.35 10.82
N CYS A 339 -13.39 -15.15 11.76
CA CYS A 339 -13.44 -15.84 13.07
C CYS A 339 -14.45 -15.21 14.04
N SER A 340 -14.69 -13.88 13.96
CA SER A 340 -15.68 -13.23 14.83
C SER A 340 -17.10 -13.76 14.63
N GLY A 341 -17.39 -14.28 13.41
CA GLY A 341 -18.74 -14.73 13.03
C GLY A 341 -19.66 -13.57 12.70
N THR A 342 -19.12 -12.39 12.41
CA THR A 342 -19.92 -11.28 11.89
C THR A 342 -20.57 -11.70 10.56
N PRO A 343 -21.85 -11.39 10.32
CA PRO A 343 -22.50 -11.72 9.06
C PRO A 343 -21.83 -11.02 7.88
N VAL A 344 -21.50 -11.77 6.84
CA VAL A 344 -20.98 -11.23 5.57
C VAL A 344 -22.06 -11.33 4.53
N THR A 345 -22.48 -10.20 3.95
CA THR A 345 -23.41 -10.18 2.83
C THR A 345 -22.61 -10.36 1.55
N TYR A 346 -22.51 -11.59 1.07
CA TYR A 346 -21.77 -11.88 -0.16
C TYR A 346 -22.43 -11.28 -1.39
N GLY A 347 -21.63 -10.87 -2.37
CA GLY A 347 -22.09 -10.22 -3.59
C GLY A 347 -22.35 -8.71 -3.46
N VAL A 348 -22.34 -8.17 -2.25
CA VAL A 348 -22.51 -6.74 -1.96
C VAL A 348 -21.17 -6.15 -1.51
N ALA A 349 -20.81 -4.99 -2.06
CA ALA A 349 -19.57 -4.31 -1.68
C ALA A 349 -19.57 -3.97 -0.19
N ALA A 350 -18.46 -4.25 0.48
CA ALA A 350 -18.24 -3.92 1.89
C ALA A 350 -16.93 -3.14 2.04
N GLY A 351 -16.89 -2.29 3.05
CA GLY A 351 -15.72 -1.47 3.40
C GLY A 351 -15.23 -1.74 4.81
N ALA A 352 -14.69 -0.69 5.45
CA ALA A 352 -14.14 -0.79 6.80
C ALA A 352 -15.19 -1.19 7.86
N GLU A 353 -16.46 -0.88 7.63
CA GLU A 353 -17.58 -1.20 8.52
C GLU A 353 -17.69 -2.71 8.81
N LEU A 354 -17.38 -3.56 7.84
CA LEU A 354 -17.39 -5.02 8.05
C LEU A 354 -16.30 -5.45 9.02
N THR A 355 -15.10 -4.87 8.93
CA THR A 355 -14.01 -5.14 9.87
C THR A 355 -14.32 -4.60 11.25
N ILE A 356 -14.88 -3.38 11.35
CA ILE A 356 -15.35 -2.79 12.61
C ILE A 356 -16.37 -3.71 13.27
N SER A 357 -17.35 -4.20 12.50
CA SER A 357 -18.36 -5.16 12.98
C SER A 357 -17.71 -6.44 13.50
N GLY A 358 -16.67 -6.95 12.86
CA GLY A 358 -15.91 -8.11 13.32
C GLY A 358 -15.28 -7.90 14.70
N PHE A 359 -14.69 -6.74 14.96
CA PHE A 359 -14.18 -6.37 16.28
C PHE A 359 -15.32 -6.21 17.29
N MET A 360 -16.41 -5.52 16.92
CA MET A 360 -17.57 -5.29 17.81
C MET A 360 -18.26 -6.58 18.20
N THR A 361 -18.37 -7.56 17.32
CA THR A 361 -18.95 -8.87 17.61
C THR A 361 -18.17 -9.61 18.69
N THR A 362 -16.85 -9.44 18.73
CA THR A 362 -15.99 -10.11 19.72
C THR A 362 -15.82 -9.31 21.02
N TYR A 363 -15.57 -8.01 20.91
CA TYR A 363 -15.21 -7.18 22.08
C TYR A 363 -16.35 -6.30 22.58
N GLY A 364 -17.47 -6.24 21.87
CA GLY A 364 -18.58 -5.34 22.17
C GLY A 364 -18.41 -3.93 21.59
N SER A 365 -19.41 -3.07 21.81
CA SER A 365 -19.53 -1.76 21.16
C SER A 365 -18.37 -0.79 21.46
N TRP A 366 -17.71 -0.94 22.61
CA TRP A 366 -16.57 -0.09 22.98
C TRP A 366 -15.39 -0.23 21.99
N SER A 367 -15.32 -1.36 21.30
CA SER A 367 -14.28 -1.61 20.33
C SER A 367 -14.32 -0.68 19.11
N SER A 368 -15.46 -0.03 18.85
CA SER A 368 -15.57 0.99 17.81
C SER A 368 -14.60 2.18 18.04
N ILE A 369 -14.29 2.50 19.29
CA ILE A 369 -13.34 3.56 19.62
C ILE A 369 -11.92 3.19 19.18
N PHE A 370 -11.44 2.00 19.56
CA PHE A 370 -10.08 1.61 19.19
C PHE A 370 -9.94 1.31 17.71
N THR A 371 -10.99 0.79 17.05
CA THR A 371 -10.97 0.62 15.59
C THR A 371 -10.95 1.95 14.87
N ALA A 372 -11.66 2.97 15.38
CA ALA A 372 -11.56 4.33 14.86
C ALA A 372 -10.13 4.89 15.03
N VAL A 373 -9.51 4.72 16.20
CA VAL A 373 -8.11 5.13 16.44
C VAL A 373 -7.15 4.40 15.47
N ALA A 374 -7.31 3.08 15.31
CA ALA A 374 -6.49 2.32 14.37
C ALA A 374 -6.65 2.84 12.94
N LEU A 375 -7.89 2.99 12.45
CA LEU A 375 -8.18 3.52 11.12
C LEU A 375 -7.63 4.92 10.91
N CYS A 376 -7.74 5.79 11.92
CA CYS A 376 -7.15 7.13 11.87
C CYS A 376 -5.62 7.06 11.72
N CYS A 377 -4.93 6.18 12.47
CA CYS A 377 -3.49 6.00 12.36
C CYS A 377 -3.09 5.47 10.98
N PHE A 378 -3.78 4.44 10.48
CA PHE A 378 -3.53 3.84 9.16
C PHE A 378 -3.75 4.84 8.03
N ALA A 379 -4.91 5.50 8.02
CA ALA A 379 -5.23 6.48 6.98
C ALA A 379 -4.28 7.70 7.02
N PHE A 380 -4.00 8.23 8.22
CA PHE A 380 -3.08 9.36 8.37
C PHE A 380 -1.65 9.02 7.93
N SER A 381 -1.16 7.83 8.26
CA SER A 381 0.16 7.39 7.78
C SER A 381 0.20 7.31 6.25
N THR A 382 -0.87 6.80 5.63
CA THR A 382 -0.98 6.73 4.16
C THR A 382 -0.97 8.12 3.52
N ILE A 383 -1.69 9.09 4.08
CA ILE A 383 -1.66 10.48 3.59
C ILE A 383 -0.23 11.04 3.62
N ILE A 384 0.54 10.78 4.67
CA ILE A 384 1.92 11.24 4.80
C ILE A 384 2.82 10.55 3.76
N GLY A 385 2.74 9.24 3.60
CA GLY A 385 3.51 8.46 2.64
C GLY A 385 3.25 8.92 1.19
N TRP A 386 1.98 9.05 0.82
CA TRP A 386 1.58 9.51 -0.50
C TRP A 386 1.89 10.99 -0.75
N GLY A 387 1.89 11.83 0.30
CA GLY A 387 2.35 13.21 0.21
C GLY A 387 3.82 13.30 -0.20
N LEU A 388 4.68 12.40 0.32
CA LEU A 388 6.06 12.29 -0.14
C LEU A 388 6.10 11.86 -1.61
N TYR A 389 5.35 10.81 -2.01
CA TYR A 389 5.35 10.35 -3.41
C TYR A 389 4.92 11.45 -4.37
N GLY A 390 3.82 12.14 -4.06
CA GLY A 390 3.31 13.27 -4.86
C GLY A 390 4.33 14.38 -5.00
N SER A 391 5.04 14.72 -3.93
CA SER A 391 6.11 15.72 -3.97
C SER A 391 7.22 15.34 -4.97
N ARG A 392 7.56 14.04 -5.07
CA ARG A 392 8.58 13.55 -6.01
C ARG A 392 8.05 13.46 -7.44
N PHE A 393 6.77 13.18 -7.66
CA PHE A 393 6.16 13.22 -8.98
C PHE A 393 6.18 14.63 -9.56
N VAL A 394 5.70 15.64 -8.83
CA VAL A 394 5.69 17.02 -9.31
C VAL A 394 7.10 17.57 -9.46
N GLN A 395 8.03 17.22 -8.56
CA GLN A 395 9.44 17.60 -8.68
C GLN A 395 10.05 17.05 -9.98
N PHE A 396 9.74 15.82 -10.35
CA PHE A 396 10.20 15.20 -11.61
C PHE A 396 9.60 15.87 -12.84
N LEU A 397 8.27 16.10 -12.85
CA LEU A 397 7.54 16.72 -13.98
C LEU A 397 8.02 18.14 -14.27
N PHE A 398 8.13 18.95 -13.22
CA PHE A 398 8.51 20.37 -13.36
C PHE A 398 10.03 20.60 -13.28
N ARG A 399 10.81 19.56 -12.98
CA ARG A 399 12.28 19.64 -12.82
C ARG A 399 12.73 20.74 -11.85
N SER A 400 11.93 21.01 -10.82
CA SER A 400 12.15 22.14 -9.90
C SER A 400 11.72 21.78 -8.48
N ASN A 401 12.54 22.12 -7.49
CA ASN A 401 12.19 22.00 -6.07
C ASN A 401 11.17 23.06 -5.62
N LYS A 402 11.03 24.16 -6.36
CA LYS A 402 10.13 25.27 -5.99
C LYS A 402 8.67 24.87 -6.00
N VAL A 403 8.29 23.89 -6.81
CA VAL A 403 6.89 23.39 -6.91
C VAL A 403 6.48 22.50 -5.76
N VAL A 404 7.43 21.95 -4.98
CA VAL A 404 7.15 20.99 -3.92
C VAL A 404 6.31 21.62 -2.80
N ARG A 405 6.70 22.80 -2.29
CA ARG A 405 5.96 23.46 -1.21
C ARG A 405 4.54 23.86 -1.61
N PRO A 406 4.29 24.55 -2.74
CA PRO A 406 2.93 24.82 -3.20
C PRO A 406 2.08 23.55 -3.36
N PHE A 407 2.66 22.50 -3.94
CA PHE A 407 2.00 21.22 -4.07
C PHE A 407 1.57 20.65 -2.70
N LEU A 408 2.46 20.62 -1.71
CA LEU A 408 2.18 20.08 -0.39
C LEU A 408 1.10 20.88 0.35
N VAL A 409 1.03 22.21 0.13
CA VAL A 409 -0.06 23.03 0.66
C VAL A 409 -1.39 22.65 0.02
N ILE A 410 -1.45 22.58 -1.33
CA ILE A 410 -2.67 22.16 -2.05
C ILE A 410 -3.08 20.75 -1.61
N TYR A 411 -2.13 19.81 -1.55
CA TYR A 411 -2.36 18.45 -1.12
C TYR A 411 -2.97 18.37 0.29
N SER A 412 -2.48 19.19 1.23
CA SER A 412 -3.04 19.26 2.58
C SER A 412 -4.49 19.78 2.60
N PHE A 413 -4.82 20.77 1.76
CA PHE A 413 -6.19 21.28 1.65
C PHE A 413 -7.17 20.24 1.08
N VAL A 414 -6.71 19.30 0.24
CA VAL A 414 -7.55 18.23 -0.29
C VAL A 414 -8.11 17.33 0.83
N SER A 415 -7.47 17.27 1.99
CA SER A 415 -8.00 16.58 3.16
C SER A 415 -9.37 17.14 3.61
N ILE A 416 -9.61 18.45 3.47
CA ILE A 416 -10.91 19.07 3.80
C ILE A 416 -11.96 18.60 2.79
N LEU A 417 -11.61 18.55 1.50
CA LEU A 417 -12.53 18.07 0.46
C LEU A 417 -12.86 16.60 0.66
N GLY A 418 -11.87 15.77 1.01
CA GLY A 418 -12.04 14.35 1.30
C GLY A 418 -12.96 14.08 2.50
N ALA A 419 -12.99 14.99 3.47
CA ALA A 419 -13.86 14.90 4.64
C ALA A 419 -15.32 15.32 4.35
N THR A 420 -15.54 16.23 3.40
CA THR A 420 -16.83 16.94 3.26
C THR A 420 -17.59 16.60 1.99
N LEU A 421 -16.93 16.04 0.97
CA LEU A 421 -17.55 15.72 -0.31
C LEU A 421 -17.87 14.22 -0.44
N ASP A 422 -18.94 13.93 -1.17
CA ASP A 422 -19.14 12.60 -1.71
C ASP A 422 -18.17 12.39 -2.89
N LEU A 423 -17.24 11.47 -2.69
CA LEU A 423 -16.11 11.28 -3.59
C LEU A 423 -16.40 10.33 -4.76
N GLY A 424 -17.53 9.63 -4.80
CA GLY A 424 -17.98 8.68 -5.83
C GLY A 424 -17.11 8.57 -7.07
N LEU A 425 -17.42 9.38 -8.09
CA LEU A 425 -16.69 9.38 -9.37
C LEU A 425 -15.20 9.79 -9.22
N LEU A 426 -14.85 10.70 -8.31
CA LEU A 426 -13.45 11.10 -8.08
C LEU A 426 -12.63 9.96 -7.51
N TRP A 427 -13.23 9.12 -6.65
CA TRP A 427 -12.62 7.91 -6.16
C TRP A 427 -12.30 6.95 -7.31
N ASP A 428 -13.32 6.65 -8.14
CA ASP A 428 -13.16 5.72 -9.26
C ASP A 428 -12.11 6.20 -10.26
N ILE A 429 -12.03 7.50 -10.52
CA ILE A 429 -11.00 8.09 -11.39
C ILE A 429 -9.60 7.95 -10.76
N ALA A 430 -9.45 8.25 -9.48
CA ALA A 430 -8.16 8.14 -8.79
C ALA A 430 -7.68 6.67 -8.72
N ASP A 431 -8.60 5.73 -8.49
CA ASP A 431 -8.31 4.30 -8.51
C ASP A 431 -7.88 3.82 -9.91
N THR A 432 -8.51 4.34 -10.96
CA THR A 432 -8.11 4.07 -12.34
C THR A 432 -6.69 4.55 -12.63
N PHE A 433 -6.33 5.79 -12.23
CA PHE A 433 -4.97 6.30 -12.41
C PHE A 433 -3.96 5.54 -11.57
N ASN A 434 -4.33 5.10 -10.37
CA ASN A 434 -3.50 4.24 -9.54
C ASN A 434 -3.14 2.93 -10.27
N GLY A 435 -4.12 2.29 -10.87
CA GLY A 435 -3.88 1.10 -11.68
C GLY A 435 -3.06 1.39 -12.95
N LEU A 436 -3.33 2.50 -13.66
CA LEU A 436 -2.59 2.90 -14.85
C LEU A 436 -1.10 3.13 -14.59
N MET A 437 -0.70 3.52 -13.37
CA MET A 437 0.71 3.64 -12.98
C MET A 437 1.47 2.32 -13.10
N SER A 438 0.79 1.18 -12.95
CA SER A 438 1.42 -0.14 -13.05
C SER A 438 2.01 -0.38 -14.44
N ILE A 439 1.38 0.08 -15.49
CA ILE A 439 1.79 -0.20 -16.88
C ILE A 439 3.22 0.30 -17.17
N PRO A 440 3.56 1.59 -17.01
CA PRO A 440 4.93 2.05 -17.21
C PRO A 440 5.93 1.39 -16.26
N ASN A 441 5.52 1.10 -15.03
CA ASN A 441 6.39 0.43 -14.08
C ASN A 441 6.71 -1.01 -14.48
N LEU A 442 5.71 -1.80 -14.85
CA LEU A 442 5.90 -3.20 -15.28
C LEU A 442 6.76 -3.31 -16.55
N ILE A 443 6.57 -2.40 -17.53
CA ILE A 443 7.44 -2.32 -18.71
C ILE A 443 8.90 -2.08 -18.28
N ALA A 444 9.13 -1.16 -17.36
CA ALA A 444 10.48 -0.88 -16.87
C ALA A 444 11.09 -2.07 -16.13
N LEU A 445 10.32 -2.75 -15.28
CA LEU A 445 10.77 -3.94 -14.55
C LEU A 445 11.15 -5.08 -15.50
N LEU A 446 10.37 -5.31 -16.55
CA LEU A 446 10.70 -6.30 -17.57
C LEU A 446 12.02 -5.98 -18.25
N LEU A 447 12.18 -4.76 -18.75
CA LEU A 447 13.36 -4.32 -19.48
C LEU A 447 14.61 -4.26 -18.59
N LEU A 448 14.45 -3.86 -17.31
CA LEU A 448 15.55 -3.78 -16.35
C LEU A 448 15.74 -5.04 -15.50
N SER A 449 14.99 -6.11 -15.75
CA SER A 449 15.07 -7.36 -15.00
C SER A 449 16.48 -7.98 -15.03
N GLY A 450 17.24 -7.79 -16.13
CA GLY A 450 18.64 -8.19 -16.24
C GLY A 450 19.56 -7.47 -15.24
N MET A 451 19.31 -6.16 -15.01
CA MET A 451 20.05 -5.37 -14.02
C MET A 451 19.77 -5.85 -12.60
N VAL A 452 18.50 -6.15 -12.28
CA VAL A 452 18.12 -6.71 -10.98
C VAL A 452 18.87 -8.01 -10.71
N VAL A 453 18.92 -8.92 -11.68
CA VAL A 453 19.64 -10.19 -11.57
C VAL A 453 21.15 -9.97 -11.39
N LYS A 454 21.73 -9.04 -12.14
CA LYS A 454 23.15 -8.69 -12.04
C LYS A 454 23.51 -8.21 -10.62
N LEU A 455 22.80 -7.20 -10.13
CA LEU A 455 23.01 -6.62 -8.78
C LEU A 455 22.79 -7.68 -7.68
N THR A 456 21.79 -8.55 -7.85
CA THR A 456 21.52 -9.64 -6.92
C THR A 456 22.68 -10.63 -6.84
N LYS A 457 23.24 -11.05 -8.01
CA LYS A 457 24.39 -11.98 -8.08
C LYS A 457 25.67 -11.35 -7.50
N GLU A 458 25.90 -10.08 -7.75
CA GLU A 458 27.05 -9.35 -7.19
C GLU A 458 26.98 -9.27 -5.66
N HIS A 459 25.76 -9.08 -5.12
CA HIS A 459 25.57 -9.00 -3.67
C HIS A 459 25.59 -10.37 -2.96
N PHE A 460 25.06 -11.40 -3.63
CA PHE A 460 25.02 -12.78 -3.15
C PHE A 460 25.81 -13.70 -4.10
N PRO A 461 27.15 -13.63 -4.10
CA PRO A 461 27.98 -14.51 -4.92
C PRO A 461 27.71 -15.97 -4.56
N GLY A 462 27.59 -16.84 -5.59
CA GLY A 462 27.41 -18.28 -5.41
C GLY A 462 28.62 -18.90 -4.67
N LYS A 463 28.43 -20.07 -4.05
CA LYS A 463 29.52 -20.86 -3.45
C LYS A 463 30.56 -21.13 -4.53
N GLY A 464 31.69 -20.45 -4.50
CA GLY A 464 32.79 -20.59 -5.47
C GLY A 464 33.28 -19.27 -6.10
N ALA A 465 32.54 -18.18 -5.98
CA ALA A 465 33.03 -16.88 -6.42
C ALA A 465 33.88 -16.25 -5.31
N VAL A 466 35.17 -16.14 -5.53
CA VAL A 466 36.09 -15.40 -4.68
C VAL A 466 35.56 -13.99 -4.49
N ARG A 467 35.31 -13.59 -3.25
CA ARG A 467 35.08 -12.18 -2.91
C ARG A 467 36.31 -11.40 -3.39
N LYS A 468 36.15 -10.61 -4.44
CA LYS A 468 37.08 -9.53 -4.72
C LYS A 468 36.96 -8.55 -3.54
N THR A 469 37.75 -8.76 -2.50
CA THR A 469 38.04 -7.78 -1.46
C THR A 469 38.88 -6.71 -2.13
N GLY A 470 38.26 -5.63 -2.49
CA GLY A 470 38.90 -4.41 -2.95
C GLY A 470 38.14 -3.27 -2.28
N GLU A 471 38.74 -2.72 -1.24
CA GLU A 471 38.65 -1.41 -0.59
C GLU A 471 37.25 -0.86 -0.21
#